data_c0c667e23663587d9f5e8d18a8638d93
#
_entry.id   c0c667e23663587d9f5e8d18a8638d93
#
_cell.length_a   1.000
_cell.length_b   1.000
_cell.length_c   1.000
_cell.angle_alpha   90.00
_cell.angle_beta   90.00
_cell.angle_gamma   90.00
#
_symmetry.space_group_name_H-M   'P 1'
#
loop_
_entity.id
_entity.type
_entity.pdbx_description
1 polymer ?
#
loop_
_entity_poly.entity_id
_entity_poly.type
_entity_poly.pdbx_seq_one_letter_code
_entity_poly.pdbx_strand_id
1 'polypeptide(L)'
;VDCAAGGQTLVALLAPVDLSSGYTVTLYDGDTEVDKLVDNTPVRLAQGGKVDTAEAEKLPTQLLFCGNNTACVIEVGSEPPADYRDAVVWRWDSRSVAPVLGISESQCRVGEGKPVDNNRKLLLSGATGWCVLYDRQTDGILWWSTSCPQVHSSDLLPNDRVVLACSSGADANCNKVQVYDLGQNNKVLCQYDLESAHGVVWNESTQRLYAIGGKSLKIYKLKNWESDTPELEEERTVETPKNSVHDLTAVNSHSLCIAGKSAYVYNTASGTFSELTHFSACTALKSVNYNEDTGEAWYTDATVPEGDQDWTTQTLRHTSNVKNGEADLLIRIPDLSVYKVRVLRW
;
A
#
# COMPACT_ATOMS: atom_id res chain seq x y z
N VAL A 1 -5.73 -20.40 21.53
CA VAL A 1 -5.93 -20.52 20.07
C VAL A 1 -5.69 -21.97 19.71
N ASP A 2 -6.70 -22.64 19.18
CA ASP A 2 -6.59 -24.02 18.70
C ASP A 2 -6.13 -23.96 17.24
N CYS A 3 -4.89 -24.33 16.99
CA CYS A 3 -4.38 -24.53 15.63
C CYS A 3 -4.32 -26.02 15.36
N ALA A 4 -5.05 -26.50 14.37
CA ALA A 4 -5.02 -27.89 13.93
C ALA A 4 -4.10 -28.01 12.71
N ALA A 5 -2.89 -28.55 12.92
CA ALA A 5 -2.03 -28.98 11.83
C ALA A 5 -1.80 -30.48 11.97
N GLY A 6 -2.18 -31.28 10.96
CA GLY A 6 -1.92 -32.72 10.92
C GLY A 6 -2.53 -33.54 12.03
N GLY A 7 -3.67 -33.12 12.60
CA GLY A 7 -4.38 -33.86 13.65
C GLY A 7 -3.85 -33.64 15.07
N GLN A 8 -2.96 -32.69 15.29
CA GLN A 8 -2.53 -32.25 16.61
C GLN A 8 -3.09 -30.86 16.93
N THR A 9 -3.60 -30.68 18.15
CA THR A 9 -4.09 -29.39 18.66
C THR A 9 -2.97 -28.75 19.48
N LEU A 10 -2.48 -27.59 19.04
CA LEU A 10 -1.56 -26.76 19.82
C LEU A 10 -2.37 -25.74 20.63
N VAL A 11 -2.19 -25.75 21.94
CA VAL A 11 -2.78 -24.75 22.86
C VAL A 11 -1.70 -23.75 23.22
N ALA A 12 -1.81 -22.52 22.72
CA ALA A 12 -0.96 -21.44 23.17
C ALA A 12 -1.61 -20.73 24.38
N LEU A 13 -0.89 -20.69 25.52
CA LEU A 13 -1.24 -19.85 26.65
C LEU A 13 -0.65 -18.47 26.43
N LEU A 14 -1.50 -17.49 26.15
CA LEU A 14 -1.10 -16.08 26.05
C LEU A 14 -1.08 -15.48 27.46
N ALA A 15 0.02 -14.84 27.84
CA ALA A 15 0.04 -13.95 29.00
C ALA A 15 -0.95 -12.80 28.79
N PRO A 16 -1.42 -12.09 29.82
CA PRO A 16 -2.34 -10.97 29.67
C PRO A 16 -1.64 -9.89 28.82
N VAL A 17 -2.05 -9.82 27.56
CA VAL A 17 -1.56 -8.84 26.57
C VAL A 17 -2.76 -7.98 26.22
N ASP A 18 -2.50 -6.69 26.04
CA ASP A 18 -3.49 -5.80 25.45
C ASP A 18 -3.67 -6.15 23.96
N LEU A 19 -4.74 -6.84 23.64
CA LEU A 19 -5.09 -7.28 22.28
C LEU A 19 -5.98 -6.26 21.55
N SER A 20 -6.17 -5.07 22.12
CA SER A 20 -7.03 -4.03 21.54
C SER A 20 -6.53 -3.48 20.19
N SER A 21 -5.24 -3.69 19.86
CA SER A 21 -4.62 -3.26 18.60
C SER A 21 -4.36 -4.40 17.61
N GLY A 22 -4.94 -5.58 17.85
CA GLY A 22 -4.63 -6.79 17.09
C GLY A 22 -3.47 -7.59 17.69
N TYR A 23 -3.20 -8.76 17.13
CA TYR A 23 -2.16 -9.65 17.62
C TYR A 23 -1.45 -10.38 16.48
N THR A 24 -0.24 -10.80 16.76
CA THR A 24 0.52 -11.70 15.90
C THR A 24 0.77 -12.99 16.67
N VAL A 25 0.40 -14.13 16.09
CA VAL A 25 0.77 -15.45 16.60
C VAL A 25 1.82 -16.02 15.66
N THR A 26 3.01 -16.24 16.18
CA THR A 26 4.08 -16.90 15.43
C THR A 26 4.24 -18.32 15.95
N LEU A 27 4.17 -19.28 15.03
CA LEU A 27 4.35 -20.70 15.34
C LEU A 27 5.81 -21.07 15.12
N TYR A 28 6.43 -21.70 16.11
CA TYR A 28 7.80 -22.18 16.03
C TYR A 28 7.85 -23.71 16.14
N ASP A 29 8.73 -24.33 15.37
CA ASP A 29 9.20 -25.71 15.60
C ASP A 29 10.65 -25.62 16.11
N GLY A 30 10.81 -25.75 17.42
CA GLY A 30 12.06 -25.40 18.09
C GLY A 30 12.35 -23.89 17.96
N ASP A 31 13.49 -23.53 17.38
CA ASP A 31 13.89 -22.13 17.12
C ASP A 31 13.51 -21.66 15.70
N THR A 32 12.84 -22.49 14.91
CA THR A 32 12.47 -22.19 13.51
C THR A 32 11.04 -21.69 13.44
N GLU A 33 10.85 -20.47 12.94
CA GLU A 33 9.52 -19.94 12.61
C GLU A 33 8.94 -20.74 11.44
N VAL A 34 7.81 -21.42 11.65
CA VAL A 34 7.16 -22.26 10.65
C VAL A 34 5.88 -21.63 10.10
N ASP A 35 5.23 -20.74 10.86
CA ASP A 35 4.04 -20.03 10.41
C ASP A 35 3.83 -18.76 11.22
N LYS A 36 3.10 -17.81 10.63
CA LYS A 36 2.76 -16.55 11.26
C LYS A 36 1.35 -16.12 10.90
N LEU A 37 0.49 -16.06 11.91
CA LEU A 37 -0.84 -15.49 11.80
C LEU A 37 -0.83 -14.06 12.31
N VAL A 38 -1.19 -13.11 11.46
CA VAL A 38 -1.45 -11.72 11.85
C VAL A 38 -2.95 -11.49 11.78
N ASP A 39 -3.58 -11.27 12.93
CA ASP A 39 -4.99 -10.94 13.00
C ASP A 39 -5.16 -9.58 13.68
N ASN A 40 -5.76 -8.64 12.97
CA ASN A 40 -6.06 -7.30 13.47
C ASN A 40 -7.42 -7.22 14.17
N THR A 41 -8.09 -8.36 14.35
CA THR A 41 -9.37 -8.43 15.05
C THR A 41 -9.14 -8.40 16.57
N PRO A 42 -9.77 -7.50 17.33
CA PRO A 42 -9.67 -7.51 18.78
C PRO A 42 -10.25 -8.80 19.35
N VAL A 43 -9.47 -9.48 20.18
CA VAL A 43 -9.93 -10.68 20.88
C VAL A 43 -10.20 -10.35 22.34
N ARG A 44 -11.40 -10.64 22.84
CA ARG A 44 -11.72 -10.63 24.27
C ARG A 44 -11.53 -12.03 24.82
N LEU A 45 -10.62 -12.19 25.76
CA LEU A 45 -10.50 -13.42 26.53
C LEU A 45 -11.53 -13.40 27.65
N ALA A 46 -12.46 -14.36 27.67
CA ALA A 46 -13.33 -14.58 28.78
C ALA A 46 -12.56 -15.12 30.00
N GLN A 47 -12.93 -14.73 31.22
CA GLN A 47 -12.40 -15.34 32.43
C GLN A 47 -12.70 -16.83 32.41
N GLY A 48 -11.65 -17.66 32.40
CA GLY A 48 -11.79 -19.13 32.38
C GLY A 48 -11.25 -19.80 31.13
N GLY A 49 -10.52 -19.08 30.25
CA GLY A 49 -9.76 -19.67 29.14
C GLY A 49 -10.61 -20.15 27.96
N LYS A 50 -11.86 -19.76 27.85
CA LYS A 50 -12.66 -19.91 26.62
C LYS A 50 -12.59 -18.61 25.83
N VAL A 51 -12.22 -18.72 24.57
CA VAL A 51 -12.42 -17.63 23.61
C VAL A 51 -13.93 -17.53 23.37
N ASP A 52 -14.54 -16.46 23.85
CA ASP A 52 -15.92 -16.15 23.49
C ASP A 52 -15.88 -15.55 22.08
N THR A 53 -16.30 -16.33 21.09
CA THR A 53 -16.52 -15.86 19.72
C THR A 53 -17.87 -15.12 19.62
N ALA A 54 -18.29 -14.39 20.66
CA ALA A 54 -19.31 -13.39 20.48
C ALA A 54 -18.91 -12.54 19.29
N GLU A 55 -19.79 -12.36 18.32
CA GLU A 55 -19.56 -11.63 17.08
C GLU A 55 -18.67 -10.41 17.38
N ALA A 56 -17.39 -10.51 17.03
CA ALA A 56 -16.48 -9.40 17.20
C ALA A 56 -17.10 -8.27 16.37
N GLU A 57 -17.48 -7.17 17.02
CA GLU A 57 -17.95 -6.01 16.27
C GLU A 57 -16.93 -5.72 15.19
N LYS A 58 -17.35 -5.83 13.91
CA LYS A 58 -16.47 -5.56 12.78
C LYS A 58 -15.93 -4.15 12.97
N LEU A 59 -14.63 -4.03 13.21
CA LEU A 59 -14.00 -2.72 13.32
C LEU A 59 -14.24 -1.93 12.02
N PRO A 60 -14.44 -0.61 12.10
CA PRO A 60 -14.65 0.20 10.93
C PRO A 60 -13.45 0.08 9.97
N THR A 61 -13.73 0.07 8.68
CA THR A 61 -12.68 0.12 7.64
C THR A 61 -11.85 1.38 7.82
N GLN A 62 -10.54 1.26 7.77
CA GLN A 62 -9.64 2.43 7.79
C GLN A 62 -9.06 2.69 6.41
N LEU A 63 -9.20 3.92 5.94
CA LEU A 63 -8.70 4.38 4.64
C LEU A 63 -7.67 5.49 4.83
N LEU A 64 -6.49 5.30 4.25
CA LEU A 64 -5.48 6.35 4.07
C LEU A 64 -5.61 6.93 2.67
N PHE A 65 -5.71 8.23 2.54
CA PHE A 65 -5.66 8.92 1.26
C PHE A 65 -4.80 10.18 1.35
N CYS A 66 -4.28 10.58 0.20
CA CYS A 66 -3.40 11.74 0.08
C CYS A 66 -3.92 12.68 -1.01
N GLY A 67 -3.91 13.96 -0.71
CA GLY A 67 -4.30 15.00 -1.66
C GLY A 67 -3.84 16.39 -1.24
N ASN A 68 -3.45 17.21 -2.19
CA ASN A 68 -2.84 18.51 -1.95
C ASN A 68 -1.64 18.39 -0.98
N ASN A 69 -1.69 19.04 0.17
CA ASN A 69 -0.65 18.95 1.21
C ASN A 69 -1.11 18.13 2.43
N THR A 70 -2.02 17.19 2.22
CA THR A 70 -2.65 16.48 3.33
C THR A 70 -2.64 14.98 3.10
N ALA A 71 -2.22 14.21 4.10
CA ALA A 71 -2.52 12.81 4.23
C ALA A 71 -3.53 12.63 5.37
N CYS A 72 -4.59 11.84 5.13
CA CYS A 72 -5.64 11.58 6.11
C CYS A 72 -5.90 10.09 6.25
N VAL A 73 -6.21 9.68 7.49
CA VAL A 73 -6.85 8.39 7.77
C VAL A 73 -8.25 8.66 8.28
N ILE A 74 -9.23 8.01 7.66
CA ILE A 74 -10.62 8.03 8.10
C ILE A 74 -11.07 6.62 8.51
N GLU A 75 -12.06 6.56 9.38
CA GLU A 75 -12.79 5.33 9.72
C GLU A 75 -14.16 5.35 9.07
N VAL A 76 -14.49 4.27 8.37
CA VAL A 76 -15.75 4.09 7.66
C VAL A 76 -16.48 2.92 8.29
N GLY A 77 -17.60 3.19 8.95
CA GLY A 77 -18.49 2.18 9.51
C GLY A 77 -19.38 1.55 8.43
N SER A 78 -20.48 0.95 8.87
CA SER A 78 -21.51 0.36 7.98
C SER A 78 -22.19 1.39 7.09
N GLU A 79 -22.21 2.66 7.51
CA GLU A 79 -22.70 3.78 6.74
C GLU A 79 -21.54 4.76 6.45
N PRO A 80 -21.46 5.31 5.22
CA PRO A 80 -20.44 6.29 4.92
C PRO A 80 -20.68 7.59 5.71
N PRO A 81 -19.63 8.32 6.10
CA PRO A 81 -19.80 9.60 6.77
C PRO A 81 -20.46 10.62 5.84
N ALA A 82 -21.35 11.45 6.38
CA ALA A 82 -21.95 12.55 5.65
C ALA A 82 -20.91 13.62 5.23
N ASP A 83 -19.93 13.86 6.10
CA ASP A 83 -18.72 14.63 5.83
C ASP A 83 -17.50 13.79 6.25
N TYR A 84 -16.56 13.59 5.33
CA TYR A 84 -15.35 12.78 5.63
C TYR A 84 -14.58 13.32 6.84
N ARG A 85 -14.65 14.63 7.11
CA ARG A 85 -13.95 15.29 8.22
C ARG A 85 -14.39 14.78 9.59
N ASP A 86 -15.64 14.36 9.71
CA ASP A 86 -16.19 13.77 10.94
C ASP A 86 -15.65 12.34 11.22
N ALA A 87 -15.09 11.71 10.19
CA ALA A 87 -14.50 10.37 10.24
C ALA A 87 -12.96 10.37 10.36
N VAL A 88 -12.33 11.55 10.38
CA VAL A 88 -10.86 11.66 10.43
C VAL A 88 -10.35 11.23 11.80
N VAL A 89 -9.51 10.19 11.82
CA VAL A 89 -8.82 9.70 13.02
C VAL A 89 -7.33 10.06 13.05
N TRP A 90 -6.78 10.44 11.90
CA TRP A 90 -5.43 10.97 11.80
C TRP A 90 -5.29 11.89 10.60
N ARG A 91 -4.53 12.96 10.77
CA ARG A 91 -4.24 13.94 9.71
C ARG A 91 -2.81 14.42 9.82
N TRP A 92 -2.15 14.58 8.67
CA TRP A 92 -0.80 15.09 8.57
C TRP A 92 -0.69 16.15 7.48
N ASP A 93 0.09 17.20 7.74
CA ASP A 93 0.38 18.26 6.77
C ASP A 93 1.79 18.07 6.20
N SER A 94 1.87 17.77 4.90
CA SER A 94 3.14 17.51 4.23
C SER A 94 4.07 18.74 4.16
N ARG A 95 3.59 19.94 4.42
CA ARG A 95 4.46 21.14 4.51
C ARG A 95 5.45 21.04 5.67
N SER A 96 5.18 20.20 6.66
CA SER A 96 6.11 19.88 7.72
C SER A 96 7.43 19.28 7.24
N VAL A 97 7.48 18.67 6.04
CA VAL A 97 8.72 18.12 5.48
C VAL A 97 9.63 19.20 4.86
N ALA A 98 9.08 20.36 4.49
CA ALA A 98 9.83 21.40 3.76
C ALA A 98 11.17 21.78 4.42
N PRO A 99 11.22 22.09 5.74
CA PRO A 99 12.49 22.42 6.39
C PRO A 99 13.45 21.24 6.49
N VAL A 100 12.93 20.01 6.61
CA VAL A 100 13.75 18.79 6.74
C VAL A 100 14.40 18.42 5.39
N LEU A 101 13.64 18.55 4.30
CA LEU A 101 14.11 18.20 2.95
C LEU A 101 14.80 19.36 2.23
N GLY A 102 14.70 20.57 2.72
CA GLY A 102 15.24 21.76 2.05
C GLY A 102 14.49 22.11 0.76
N ILE A 103 13.19 21.84 0.69
CA ILE A 103 12.31 22.14 -0.45
C ILE A 103 11.32 23.26 -0.11
N SER A 104 10.69 23.84 -1.12
CA SER A 104 9.64 24.86 -0.90
C SER A 104 8.31 24.20 -0.51
N GLU A 105 7.43 24.93 0.19
CA GLU A 105 6.09 24.46 0.53
C GLU A 105 5.25 24.09 -0.71
N SER A 106 5.47 24.78 -1.84
CA SER A 106 4.80 24.47 -3.11
C SER A 106 5.18 23.09 -3.67
N GLN A 107 6.30 22.52 -3.23
CA GLN A 107 6.77 21.18 -3.61
C GLN A 107 6.27 20.09 -2.64
N CYS A 108 5.54 20.46 -1.60
CA CYS A 108 5.09 19.51 -0.57
C CYS A 108 3.79 18.77 -0.90
N ARG A 109 3.29 18.81 -2.16
CA ARG A 109 2.12 17.99 -2.52
C ARG A 109 2.39 16.52 -2.27
N VAL A 110 1.49 15.87 -1.52
CA VAL A 110 1.54 14.43 -1.26
C VAL A 110 0.54 13.70 -2.16
N GLY A 111 1.00 12.72 -2.91
CA GLY A 111 0.17 11.95 -3.85
C GLY A 111 -0.09 10.53 -3.38
N GLU A 112 0.86 9.92 -2.66
CA GLU A 112 0.73 8.57 -2.16
C GLU A 112 1.18 8.45 -0.71
N GLY A 113 0.44 7.61 0.03
CA GLY A 113 0.84 7.12 1.33
C GLY A 113 0.72 5.61 1.34
N LYS A 114 1.83 4.88 1.44
CA LYS A 114 1.81 3.43 1.56
C LYS A 114 2.00 3.03 3.02
N PRO A 115 1.06 2.26 3.60
CA PRO A 115 1.23 1.72 4.94
C PRO A 115 2.31 0.62 4.93
N VAL A 116 3.18 0.66 5.92
CA VAL A 116 4.25 -0.32 6.13
C VAL A 116 4.40 -0.61 7.62
N ASP A 117 5.14 -1.66 7.97
CA ASP A 117 5.38 -2.05 9.37
C ASP A 117 4.06 -2.15 10.17
N ASN A 118 3.13 -2.98 9.70
CA ASN A 118 1.79 -3.18 10.29
C ASN A 118 1.02 -1.85 10.52
N ASN A 119 1.04 -0.98 9.53
CA ASN A 119 0.38 0.34 9.53
C ASN A 119 0.94 1.34 10.57
N ARG A 120 1.98 0.99 11.29
CA ARG A 120 2.65 1.89 12.23
C ARG A 120 3.38 3.00 11.50
N LYS A 121 4.03 2.65 10.40
CA LYS A 121 4.79 3.60 9.57
C LYS A 121 4.10 3.82 8.23
N LEU A 122 4.34 4.98 7.65
CA LEU A 122 3.88 5.35 6.32
C LEU A 122 5.07 5.76 5.46
N LEU A 123 5.12 5.25 4.23
CA LEU A 123 5.92 5.85 3.18
C LEU A 123 5.05 6.89 2.47
N LEU A 124 5.31 8.16 2.74
CA LEU A 124 4.58 9.29 2.15
C LEU A 124 5.42 9.91 1.05
N SER A 125 4.83 10.13 -0.12
CA SER A 125 5.58 10.62 -1.27
C SER A 125 4.79 11.62 -2.12
N GLY A 126 5.54 12.50 -2.77
CA GLY A 126 5.00 13.49 -3.71
C GLY A 126 5.62 13.38 -5.10
N ALA A 127 4.78 13.50 -6.14
CA ALA A 127 5.22 13.55 -7.54
C ALA A 127 6.12 14.76 -7.84
N THR A 128 6.28 15.67 -6.91
CA THR A 128 7.22 16.78 -6.95
C THR A 128 8.66 16.40 -6.55
N GLY A 129 8.89 15.12 -6.23
CA GLY A 129 10.23 14.56 -6.09
C GLY A 129 10.71 14.39 -4.66
N TRP A 130 9.87 13.87 -3.78
CA TRP A 130 10.29 13.52 -2.42
C TRP A 130 9.55 12.28 -1.90
N CYS A 131 10.20 11.57 -0.97
CA CYS A 131 9.62 10.49 -0.19
C CYS A 131 10.16 10.55 1.25
N VAL A 132 9.30 10.26 2.22
CA VAL A 132 9.67 10.13 3.63
C VAL A 132 9.13 8.82 4.20
N LEU A 133 9.89 8.21 5.09
CA LEU A 133 9.39 7.19 6.01
C LEU A 133 8.99 7.88 7.31
N TYR A 134 7.71 7.88 7.60
CA TYR A 134 7.11 8.57 8.73
C TYR A 134 6.57 7.57 9.76
N ASP A 135 6.90 7.74 11.03
CA ASP A 135 6.39 6.95 12.14
C ASP A 135 5.19 7.67 12.77
N ARG A 136 4.00 7.08 12.64
CA ARG A 136 2.76 7.64 13.18
C ARG A 136 2.71 7.68 14.72
N GLN A 137 3.44 6.80 15.40
CA GLN A 137 3.44 6.72 16.85
C GLN A 137 4.31 7.80 17.49
N THR A 138 5.46 8.08 16.89
CA THR A 138 6.41 9.08 17.39
C THR A 138 6.24 10.46 16.74
N ASP A 139 5.35 10.57 15.75
CA ASP A 139 5.11 11.77 14.95
C ASP A 139 6.40 12.30 14.30
N GLY A 140 7.20 11.39 13.72
CA GLY A 140 8.55 11.72 13.26
C GLY A 140 8.92 11.14 11.91
N ILE A 141 9.78 11.89 11.17
CA ILE A 141 10.42 11.43 9.94
C ILE A 141 11.64 10.59 10.33
N LEU A 142 11.65 9.32 9.92
CA LEU A 142 12.75 8.39 10.17
C LEU A 142 13.79 8.40 9.05
N TRP A 143 13.34 8.64 7.82
CA TRP A 143 14.17 8.68 6.63
C TRP A 143 13.50 9.54 5.55
N TRP A 144 14.32 10.05 4.64
CA TRP A 144 13.82 10.81 3.49
C TRP A 144 14.75 10.76 2.28
N SER A 145 14.17 10.99 1.09
CA SER A 145 14.91 11.23 -0.15
C SER A 145 14.22 12.27 -1.03
N THR A 146 15.05 13.05 -1.73
CA THR A 146 14.66 13.96 -2.80
C THR A 146 15.34 13.61 -4.14
N SER A 147 15.97 12.44 -4.22
CA SER A 147 16.73 12.00 -5.40
C SER A 147 15.90 11.38 -6.51
N CYS A 148 14.63 11.05 -6.25
CA CYS A 148 13.68 10.54 -7.25
C CYS A 148 12.74 11.69 -7.66
N PRO A 149 12.86 12.24 -8.87
CA PRO A 149 12.17 13.48 -9.25
C PRO A 149 10.63 13.38 -9.30
N GLN A 150 10.11 12.19 -9.51
CA GLN A 150 8.67 11.90 -9.60
C GLN A 150 8.32 10.58 -8.91
N VAL A 151 8.17 10.63 -7.59
CA VAL A 151 7.82 9.41 -6.82
C VAL A 151 6.33 9.13 -6.97
N HIS A 152 5.99 7.96 -7.53
CA HIS A 152 4.62 7.51 -7.70
C HIS A 152 4.28 6.28 -6.87
N SER A 153 5.28 5.60 -6.32
CA SER A 153 5.10 4.48 -5.38
C SER A 153 6.38 4.20 -4.61
N SER A 154 6.25 3.61 -3.46
CA SER A 154 7.34 3.21 -2.59
C SER A 154 7.01 1.94 -1.84
N ASP A 155 8.03 1.18 -1.40
CA ASP A 155 7.85 0.05 -0.50
C ASP A 155 9.11 -0.22 0.34
N LEU A 156 8.95 -0.89 1.48
CA LEU A 156 10.08 -1.38 2.24
C LEU A 156 10.63 -2.68 1.63
N LEU A 157 11.93 -2.84 1.71
CA LEU A 157 12.64 -4.05 1.35
C LEU A 157 13.38 -4.60 2.58
N PRO A 158 13.74 -5.88 2.61
CA PRO A 158 14.57 -6.43 3.67
C PRO A 158 15.87 -5.63 3.88
N ASN A 159 16.47 -5.76 5.07
CA ASN A 159 17.75 -5.16 5.46
C ASN A 159 17.75 -3.62 5.39
N ASP A 160 16.72 -3.01 6.00
CA ASP A 160 16.61 -1.56 6.15
C ASP A 160 16.79 -0.81 4.82
N ARG A 161 16.06 -1.25 3.79
CA ARG A 161 16.06 -0.62 2.48
C ARG A 161 14.66 -0.20 2.08
N VAL A 162 14.61 0.80 1.19
CA VAL A 162 13.37 1.26 0.58
C VAL A 162 13.53 1.31 -0.93
N VAL A 163 12.47 0.99 -1.65
CA VAL A 163 12.40 1.09 -3.10
C VAL A 163 11.40 2.18 -3.51
N LEU A 164 11.78 2.99 -4.50
CA LEU A 164 10.92 4.01 -5.09
C LEU A 164 10.69 3.74 -6.58
N ALA A 165 9.46 3.97 -7.03
CA ALA A 165 9.11 4.06 -8.45
C ALA A 165 9.18 5.52 -8.89
N CYS A 166 10.20 5.86 -9.68
CA CYS A 166 10.44 7.18 -10.22
C CYS A 166 9.84 7.25 -11.62
N SER A 167 8.74 7.97 -11.76
CA SER A 167 7.94 8.00 -12.99
C SER A 167 8.58 8.81 -14.11
N SER A 168 7.83 9.12 -15.16
CA SER A 168 8.30 9.77 -16.37
C SER A 168 8.70 11.23 -16.14
N GLY A 169 9.70 11.70 -16.87
CA GLY A 169 10.18 13.07 -16.83
C GLY A 169 11.45 13.24 -17.64
N ALA A 170 11.95 14.47 -17.75
CA ALA A 170 13.18 14.80 -18.48
C ALA A 170 14.45 14.55 -17.66
N ASP A 171 14.35 14.37 -16.35
CA ASP A 171 15.50 14.10 -15.50
C ASP A 171 16.03 12.68 -15.72
N ALA A 172 17.34 12.49 -15.65
CA ALA A 172 18.01 11.19 -15.81
C ALA A 172 17.61 10.15 -14.76
N ASN A 173 17.10 10.59 -13.61
CA ASN A 173 16.59 9.75 -12.54
C ASN A 173 15.11 9.37 -12.70
N CYS A 174 14.40 9.92 -13.70
CA CYS A 174 13.08 9.46 -14.11
C CYS A 174 13.12 8.12 -14.83
N ASN A 175 11.97 7.46 -14.93
CA ASN A 175 11.82 6.13 -15.54
C ASN A 175 12.72 5.07 -14.88
N LYS A 176 12.76 5.08 -13.54
CA LYS A 176 13.63 4.20 -12.75
C LYS A 176 12.87 3.52 -11.61
N VAL A 177 13.35 2.36 -11.25
CA VAL A 177 13.19 1.77 -9.92
C VAL A 177 14.49 2.03 -9.18
N GLN A 178 14.44 2.72 -8.05
CA GLN A 178 15.62 3.07 -7.25
C GLN A 178 15.53 2.44 -5.86
N VAL A 179 16.63 1.85 -5.40
CA VAL A 179 16.77 1.28 -4.05
C VAL A 179 17.64 2.19 -3.20
N TYR A 180 17.20 2.45 -1.99
CA TYR A 180 17.84 3.35 -1.04
C TYR A 180 18.20 2.62 0.26
N ASP A 181 19.19 3.16 0.94
CA ASP A 181 19.58 2.80 2.30
C ASP A 181 18.77 3.63 3.32
N LEU A 182 18.05 2.98 4.22
CA LEU A 182 17.34 3.68 5.30
C LEU A 182 18.28 4.25 6.39
N GLY A 183 19.50 3.75 6.48
CA GLY A 183 20.52 4.29 7.38
C GLY A 183 21.08 5.63 6.93
N GLN A 184 20.81 6.06 5.69
CA GLN A 184 21.39 7.27 5.12
C GLN A 184 20.44 7.96 4.13
N ASN A 185 20.02 9.18 4.45
CA ASN A 185 19.15 9.96 3.57
C ASN A 185 19.77 10.20 2.18
N ASN A 186 18.95 10.17 1.14
CA ASN A 186 19.36 10.38 -0.25
C ASN A 186 20.39 9.38 -0.83
N LYS A 187 20.75 8.32 -0.11
CA LYS A 187 21.71 7.34 -0.59
C LYS A 187 21.05 6.30 -1.48
N VAL A 188 21.20 6.46 -2.80
CA VAL A 188 20.83 5.45 -3.79
C VAL A 188 21.88 4.33 -3.78
N LEU A 189 21.44 3.09 -3.60
CA LEU A 189 22.29 1.89 -3.64
C LEU A 189 22.37 1.31 -5.05
N CYS A 190 21.23 1.21 -5.74
CA CYS A 190 21.17 0.77 -7.13
C CYS A 190 19.90 1.31 -7.81
N GLN A 191 19.89 1.31 -9.14
CA GLN A 191 18.74 1.76 -9.93
C GLN A 191 18.64 1.01 -11.26
N TYR A 192 17.38 0.85 -11.75
CA TYR A 192 17.08 0.07 -12.94
C TYR A 192 16.00 0.78 -13.78
N ASP A 193 16.09 0.63 -15.09
CA ASP A 193 15.13 1.26 -16.02
C ASP A 193 13.77 0.61 -15.93
N LEU A 194 12.75 1.44 -15.77
CA LEU A 194 11.34 1.10 -15.89
C LEU A 194 10.56 2.30 -16.40
N GLU A 195 10.19 2.27 -17.67
CA GLU A 195 9.42 3.35 -18.30
C GLU A 195 8.18 3.69 -17.48
N SER A 196 8.00 4.99 -17.18
CA SER A 196 6.81 5.46 -16.43
C SER A 196 6.52 4.61 -15.18
N ALA A 197 7.53 4.43 -14.31
CA ALA A 197 7.40 3.60 -13.11
C ALA A 197 6.33 4.18 -12.18
N HIS A 198 5.29 3.38 -11.84
CA HIS A 198 4.11 3.84 -11.09
C HIS A 198 3.74 2.98 -9.89
N GLY A 199 4.29 1.80 -9.75
CA GLY A 199 3.98 0.91 -8.64
C GLY A 199 5.15 -0.01 -8.29
N VAL A 200 5.40 -0.19 -7.00
CA VAL A 200 6.33 -1.19 -6.46
C VAL A 200 5.69 -1.92 -5.29
N VAL A 201 5.87 -3.23 -5.23
CA VAL A 201 5.42 -4.10 -4.13
C VAL A 201 6.48 -5.14 -3.85
N TRP A 202 6.96 -5.17 -2.62
CA TRP A 202 7.69 -6.30 -2.08
C TRP A 202 6.71 -7.39 -1.63
N ASN A 203 6.87 -8.59 -2.12
CA ASN A 203 6.07 -9.73 -1.71
C ASN A 203 6.95 -10.69 -0.90
N GLU A 204 6.73 -10.69 0.41
CA GLU A 204 7.50 -11.50 1.35
C GLU A 204 7.37 -13.00 1.07
N SER A 205 6.18 -13.48 0.69
CA SER A 205 5.95 -14.91 0.43
C SER A 205 6.70 -15.44 -0.78
N THR A 206 6.84 -14.62 -1.82
CA THR A 206 7.58 -15.01 -3.03
C THR A 206 9.03 -14.57 -3.00
N GLN A 207 9.42 -13.74 -2.02
CA GLN A 207 10.74 -13.09 -1.95
C GLN A 207 11.09 -12.38 -3.26
N ARG A 208 10.11 -11.60 -3.78
CA ARG A 208 10.25 -10.88 -5.06
C ARG A 208 9.77 -9.45 -4.93
N LEU A 209 10.49 -8.57 -5.59
CA LEU A 209 10.02 -7.20 -5.86
C LEU A 209 9.29 -7.20 -7.20
N TYR A 210 8.06 -6.73 -7.17
CA TYR A 210 7.25 -6.44 -8.35
C TYR A 210 7.25 -4.95 -8.60
N ALA A 211 7.57 -4.53 -9.82
CA ALA A 211 7.58 -3.13 -10.21
C ALA A 211 6.83 -2.95 -11.54
N ILE A 212 5.90 -2.00 -11.59
CA ILE A 212 5.05 -1.77 -12.75
C ILE A 212 5.24 -0.35 -13.30
N GLY A 213 5.26 -0.27 -14.63
CA GLY A 213 5.33 1.00 -15.35
C GLY A 213 5.11 0.82 -16.84
N GLY A 214 4.64 1.86 -17.53
CA GLY A 214 4.37 1.81 -18.97
C GLY A 214 3.44 0.67 -19.36
N LYS A 215 4.01 -0.38 -19.94
CA LYS A 215 3.33 -1.63 -20.35
C LYS A 215 3.89 -2.86 -19.66
N SER A 216 4.74 -2.71 -18.67
CA SER A 216 5.56 -3.80 -18.14
C SER A 216 5.37 -3.97 -16.64
N LEU A 217 5.19 -5.22 -16.22
CA LEU A 217 5.39 -5.68 -14.86
C LEU A 217 6.74 -6.41 -14.82
N LYS A 218 7.72 -5.83 -14.13
CA LYS A 218 9.03 -6.44 -13.93
C LYS A 218 9.09 -7.11 -12.57
N ILE A 219 9.71 -8.29 -12.52
CA ILE A 219 9.84 -9.12 -11.34
C ILE A 219 11.33 -9.29 -11.06
N TYR A 220 11.77 -8.92 -9.87
CA TYR A 220 13.16 -8.94 -9.47
C TYR A 220 13.40 -9.86 -8.28
N LYS A 221 14.54 -10.54 -8.31
CA LYS A 221 15.18 -11.16 -7.16
C LYS A 221 16.14 -10.15 -6.50
N LEU A 222 16.29 -10.30 -5.21
CA LEU A 222 17.34 -9.61 -4.46
C LEU A 222 18.64 -10.40 -4.60
N LYS A 223 19.71 -9.72 -5.05
CA LYS A 223 21.03 -10.32 -5.25
C LYS A 223 22.09 -9.51 -4.52
N ASN A 224 23.10 -10.16 -3.97
CA ASN A 224 24.14 -9.54 -3.14
C ASN A 224 23.56 -8.68 -2.00
N TRP A 225 22.40 -9.09 -1.48
CA TRP A 225 21.54 -8.25 -0.66
C TRP A 225 22.12 -7.91 0.71
N GLU A 226 23.03 -8.74 1.22
CA GLU A 226 23.76 -8.49 2.48
C GLU A 226 25.00 -7.61 2.31
N SER A 227 25.32 -7.20 1.07
CA SER A 227 26.52 -6.43 0.78
C SER A 227 26.24 -4.92 0.65
N ASP A 228 27.30 -4.12 0.61
CA ASP A 228 27.23 -2.67 0.35
C ASP A 228 26.85 -2.33 -1.10
N THR A 229 26.83 -3.34 -1.98
CA THR A 229 26.47 -3.22 -3.39
C THR A 229 25.35 -4.18 -3.76
N PRO A 230 24.13 -3.97 -3.20
CA PRO A 230 22.98 -4.80 -3.52
C PRO A 230 22.53 -4.59 -4.97
N GLU A 231 21.96 -5.65 -5.53
CA GLU A 231 21.45 -5.63 -6.90
C GLU A 231 20.01 -6.13 -6.95
N LEU A 232 19.22 -5.63 -7.91
CA LEU A 232 17.98 -6.25 -8.36
C LEU A 232 18.31 -7.06 -9.63
N GLU A 233 18.12 -8.37 -9.57
CA GLU A 233 18.25 -9.23 -10.74
C GLU A 233 16.88 -9.41 -11.39
N GLU A 234 16.70 -8.88 -12.61
CA GLU A 234 15.46 -9.07 -13.35
C GLU A 234 15.28 -10.54 -13.68
N GLU A 235 14.26 -11.17 -13.07
CA GLU A 235 13.91 -12.56 -13.33
C GLU A 235 12.96 -12.68 -14.51
N ARG A 236 12.04 -11.71 -14.64
CA ARG A 236 11.00 -11.75 -15.66
C ARG A 236 10.41 -10.37 -15.91
N THR A 237 10.09 -10.09 -17.15
CA THR A 237 9.19 -9.01 -17.56
C THR A 237 7.93 -9.60 -18.17
N VAL A 238 6.76 -9.10 -17.75
CA VAL A 238 5.44 -9.50 -18.26
C VAL A 238 4.76 -8.26 -18.83
N GLU A 239 4.22 -8.38 -20.06
CA GLU A 239 3.44 -7.28 -20.64
C GLU A 239 2.07 -7.19 -19.93
N THR A 240 1.68 -5.97 -19.54
CA THR A 240 0.38 -5.72 -18.91
C THR A 240 -0.73 -5.71 -19.95
N PRO A 241 -1.97 -6.15 -19.59
CA PRO A 241 -3.09 -6.22 -20.55
C PRO A 241 -3.48 -4.88 -21.17
N LYS A 242 -3.21 -3.79 -20.44
CA LYS A 242 -3.43 -2.41 -20.88
C LYS A 242 -2.21 -1.56 -20.56
N ASN A 243 -1.98 -0.53 -21.38
CA ASN A 243 -1.00 0.52 -21.08
C ASN A 243 -1.57 1.54 -20.09
N SER A 244 -0.74 2.49 -19.64
CA SER A 244 -1.12 3.52 -18.66
C SER A 244 -1.55 2.93 -17.32
N VAL A 245 -0.68 2.11 -16.74
CA VAL A 245 -0.84 1.64 -15.37
C VAL A 245 -0.46 2.74 -14.39
N HIS A 246 -1.21 2.86 -13.29
CA HIS A 246 -1.02 3.91 -12.29
C HIS A 246 -0.76 3.36 -10.89
N ASP A 247 -1.08 2.07 -10.66
CA ASP A 247 -0.97 1.49 -9.32
C ASP A 247 -0.67 0.01 -9.34
N LEU A 248 -0.01 -0.43 -8.27
CA LEU A 248 0.24 -1.82 -7.93
C LEU A 248 0.06 -1.99 -6.43
N THR A 249 -0.85 -2.87 -6.02
CA THR A 249 -1.13 -3.19 -4.62
C THR A 249 -1.06 -4.69 -4.37
N ALA A 250 -0.63 -5.09 -3.18
CA ALA A 250 -0.78 -6.47 -2.75
C ALA A 250 -2.26 -6.77 -2.46
N VAL A 251 -2.75 -7.90 -2.95
CA VAL A 251 -4.07 -8.46 -2.60
C VAL A 251 -3.88 -9.47 -1.48
N ASN A 252 -2.98 -10.41 -1.70
CA ASN A 252 -2.56 -11.43 -0.73
C ASN A 252 -1.15 -11.92 -1.07
N SER A 253 -0.71 -13.03 -0.47
CA SER A 253 0.62 -13.61 -0.70
C SER A 253 0.87 -14.05 -2.15
N HIS A 254 -0.19 -14.27 -2.95
CA HIS A 254 -0.11 -14.84 -4.30
C HIS A 254 -0.74 -13.96 -5.39
N SER A 255 -1.28 -12.82 -5.04
CA SER A 255 -2.02 -11.97 -5.98
C SER A 255 -1.70 -10.48 -5.77
N LEU A 256 -1.55 -9.77 -6.88
CA LEU A 256 -1.36 -8.32 -6.93
C LEU A 256 -2.49 -7.69 -7.75
N CYS A 257 -2.99 -6.54 -7.33
CA CYS A 257 -3.93 -5.75 -8.10
C CYS A 257 -3.21 -4.64 -8.85
N ILE A 258 -3.55 -4.50 -10.13
CA ILE A 258 -3.03 -3.48 -11.03
C ILE A 258 -4.17 -2.57 -11.42
N ALA A 259 -3.97 -1.25 -11.32
CA ALA A 259 -4.95 -0.24 -11.72
C ALA A 259 -4.40 0.67 -12.81
N GLY A 260 -5.29 1.10 -13.73
CA GLY A 260 -4.97 2.00 -14.84
C GLY A 260 -6.20 2.17 -15.74
N LYS A 261 -6.08 1.79 -17.02
CA LYS A 261 -7.22 1.66 -17.93
C LYS A 261 -7.94 0.33 -17.70
N SER A 262 -8.71 0.20 -16.68
CA SER A 262 -9.28 -1.00 -16.04
C SER A 262 -8.42 -1.48 -14.85
N ALA A 263 -8.88 -2.53 -14.19
CA ALA A 263 -8.12 -3.18 -13.12
C ALA A 263 -8.00 -4.69 -13.37
N TYR A 264 -6.85 -5.24 -12.95
CA TYR A 264 -6.51 -6.66 -13.14
C TYR A 264 -5.89 -7.22 -11.87
N VAL A 265 -6.18 -8.48 -11.59
CA VAL A 265 -5.42 -9.27 -10.61
C VAL A 265 -4.36 -10.07 -11.37
N TYR A 266 -3.11 -9.92 -10.95
CA TYR A 266 -1.99 -10.73 -11.39
C TYR A 266 -1.73 -11.84 -10.38
N ASN A 267 -1.85 -13.10 -10.81
CA ASN A 267 -1.50 -14.24 -9.97
C ASN A 267 0.00 -14.54 -10.12
N THR A 268 0.73 -14.49 -9.02
CA THR A 268 2.20 -14.60 -9.01
C THR A 268 2.69 -16.01 -9.35
N ALA A 269 1.90 -17.04 -9.04
CA ALA A 269 2.26 -18.43 -9.31
C ALA A 269 2.04 -18.82 -10.78
N SER A 270 0.87 -18.49 -11.34
CA SER A 270 0.56 -18.79 -12.76
C SER A 270 1.16 -17.78 -13.73
N GLY A 271 1.43 -16.56 -13.27
CA GLY A 271 1.89 -15.46 -14.12
C GLY A 271 0.81 -14.93 -15.06
N THR A 272 -0.47 -15.04 -14.70
CA THR A 272 -1.62 -14.65 -15.53
C THR A 272 -2.37 -13.47 -14.94
N PHE A 273 -3.02 -12.70 -15.81
CA PHE A 273 -3.91 -11.61 -15.44
C PHE A 273 -5.38 -12.03 -15.55
N SER A 274 -6.19 -11.59 -14.59
CA SER A 274 -7.65 -11.70 -14.62
C SER A 274 -8.25 -10.31 -14.46
N GLU A 275 -9.14 -9.91 -15.38
CA GLU A 275 -9.78 -8.59 -15.32
C GLU A 275 -10.85 -8.54 -14.21
N LEU A 276 -10.85 -7.44 -13.45
CA LEU A 276 -11.93 -7.09 -12.56
C LEU A 276 -12.98 -6.31 -13.36
N THR A 277 -14.02 -7.00 -13.83
CA THR A 277 -14.96 -6.52 -14.87
C THR A 277 -15.75 -5.28 -14.45
N HIS A 278 -15.93 -5.02 -13.16
CA HIS A 278 -16.52 -3.78 -12.63
C HIS A 278 -15.82 -2.53 -13.19
N PHE A 279 -14.50 -2.61 -13.39
CA PHE A 279 -13.67 -1.48 -13.82
C PHE A 279 -13.47 -1.38 -15.34
N SER A 280 -14.15 -2.19 -16.13
CA SER A 280 -13.95 -2.25 -17.60
C SER A 280 -14.26 -0.94 -18.33
N ALA A 281 -15.15 -0.10 -17.77
CA ALA A 281 -15.49 1.23 -18.31
C ALA A 281 -14.57 2.35 -17.82
N CYS A 282 -13.72 2.09 -16.81
CA CYS A 282 -12.78 3.09 -16.28
C CYS A 282 -11.61 3.27 -17.26
N THR A 283 -11.13 4.50 -17.38
CA THR A 283 -9.99 4.85 -18.24
C THR A 283 -8.81 5.44 -17.49
N ALA A 284 -9.00 5.79 -16.21
CA ALA A 284 -8.02 6.50 -15.40
C ALA A 284 -8.10 6.16 -13.90
N LEU A 285 -8.20 4.85 -13.57
CA LEU A 285 -8.05 4.40 -12.19
C LEU A 285 -6.68 4.80 -11.66
N LYS A 286 -6.63 5.40 -10.47
CA LYS A 286 -5.39 5.84 -9.82
C LYS A 286 -4.94 4.91 -8.71
N SER A 287 -5.88 4.22 -8.06
CA SER A 287 -5.59 3.14 -7.12
C SER A 287 -6.78 2.19 -7.02
N VAL A 288 -6.50 0.91 -6.78
CA VAL A 288 -7.50 -0.10 -6.43
C VAL A 288 -6.93 -0.98 -5.33
N ASN A 289 -7.63 -1.02 -4.20
CA ASN A 289 -7.40 -1.98 -3.13
C ASN A 289 -8.53 -3.01 -3.21
N TYR A 290 -8.17 -4.24 -3.51
CA TYR A 290 -9.11 -5.33 -3.74
C TYR A 290 -8.98 -6.38 -2.64
N ASN A 291 -10.10 -6.75 -2.05
CA ASN A 291 -10.22 -7.86 -1.12
C ASN A 291 -10.76 -9.08 -1.87
N GLU A 292 -9.92 -10.09 -2.08
CA GLU A 292 -10.30 -11.29 -2.85
C GLU A 292 -11.31 -12.17 -2.10
N ASP A 293 -11.31 -12.15 -0.76
CA ASP A 293 -12.19 -12.99 0.06
C ASP A 293 -13.64 -12.48 0.03
N THR A 294 -13.83 -11.17 0.09
CA THR A 294 -15.16 -10.54 0.08
C THR A 294 -15.63 -10.11 -1.31
N GLY A 295 -14.68 -9.88 -2.21
CA GLY A 295 -14.95 -9.31 -3.54
C GLY A 295 -15.08 -7.80 -3.57
N GLU A 296 -14.94 -7.13 -2.43
CA GLU A 296 -15.05 -5.67 -2.31
C GLU A 296 -13.78 -4.95 -2.76
N ALA A 297 -13.93 -3.68 -3.14
CA ALA A 297 -12.79 -2.83 -3.46
C ALA A 297 -13.01 -1.36 -3.06
N TRP A 298 -11.93 -0.74 -2.55
CA TRP A 298 -11.81 0.72 -2.40
C TRP A 298 -10.88 1.27 -3.46
N TYR A 299 -11.29 2.36 -4.12
CA TYR A 299 -10.53 2.87 -5.25
C TYR A 299 -10.68 4.38 -5.49
N THR A 300 -9.79 4.93 -6.31
CA THR A 300 -9.87 6.28 -6.87
C THR A 300 -9.89 6.20 -8.39
N ASP A 301 -10.80 6.97 -9.00
CA ASP A 301 -10.98 7.02 -10.44
C ASP A 301 -11.04 8.46 -10.92
N ALA A 302 -10.15 8.84 -11.82
CA ALA A 302 -10.09 10.12 -12.50
C ALA A 302 -10.53 10.02 -13.97
N THR A 303 -11.35 9.02 -14.33
CA THR A 303 -11.99 8.93 -15.66
C THR A 303 -12.80 10.20 -15.96
N VAL A 304 -13.46 10.75 -14.94
CA VAL A 304 -13.97 12.12 -14.92
C VAL A 304 -13.20 12.85 -13.83
N PRO A 305 -12.21 13.69 -14.18
CA PRO A 305 -11.38 14.39 -13.21
C PRO A 305 -12.20 15.32 -12.31
N GLU A 306 -11.79 15.36 -11.04
CA GLU A 306 -12.33 16.28 -10.03
C GLU A 306 -11.15 16.92 -9.28
N GLY A 307 -11.30 18.18 -8.86
CA GLY A 307 -10.26 18.91 -8.13
C GLY A 307 -9.42 19.82 -9.00
N ASP A 308 -8.19 20.10 -8.58
CA ASP A 308 -7.30 21.09 -9.19
C ASP A 308 -6.37 20.52 -10.29
N GLN A 309 -6.43 19.21 -10.53
CA GLN A 309 -5.64 18.51 -11.54
C GLN A 309 -6.51 17.53 -12.33
N ASP A 310 -6.19 17.34 -13.60
CA ASP A 310 -6.91 16.45 -14.50
C ASP A 310 -6.64 14.95 -14.27
N TRP A 311 -5.76 14.62 -13.34
CA TRP A 311 -5.45 13.24 -12.93
C TRP A 311 -5.87 12.93 -11.48
N THR A 312 -6.65 13.77 -10.83
CA THR A 312 -7.13 13.59 -9.45
C THR A 312 -8.64 13.43 -9.38
N THR A 313 -9.11 13.01 -8.22
CA THR A 313 -10.54 12.93 -7.88
C THR A 313 -10.81 13.57 -6.53
N GLN A 314 -12.04 14.02 -6.30
CA GLN A 314 -12.54 14.44 -4.98
C GLN A 314 -13.49 13.41 -4.38
N THR A 315 -13.38 12.16 -4.82
CA THR A 315 -14.27 11.10 -4.41
C THR A 315 -13.50 9.80 -4.16
N LEU A 316 -13.63 9.22 -2.95
CA LEU A 316 -13.29 7.83 -2.71
C LEU A 316 -14.50 6.97 -3.08
N ARG A 317 -14.24 5.86 -3.75
CA ARG A 317 -15.26 4.95 -4.24
C ARG A 317 -15.10 3.57 -3.62
N HIS A 318 -16.22 2.93 -3.34
CA HIS A 318 -16.26 1.55 -2.87
C HIS A 318 -17.30 0.77 -3.64
N THR A 319 -16.97 -0.44 -4.04
CA THR A 319 -17.91 -1.44 -4.52
C THR A 319 -17.88 -2.66 -3.60
N SER A 320 -19.06 -3.16 -3.26
CA SER A 320 -19.18 -4.36 -2.43
C SER A 320 -18.84 -5.64 -3.19
N ASN A 321 -18.84 -5.59 -4.54
CA ASN A 321 -18.49 -6.73 -5.35
C ASN A 321 -18.04 -6.34 -6.78
N VAL A 322 -16.76 -6.53 -7.04
CA VAL A 322 -16.14 -6.24 -8.36
C VAL A 322 -16.65 -7.12 -9.52
N LYS A 323 -17.42 -8.18 -9.25
CA LYS A 323 -17.99 -9.08 -10.26
C LYS A 323 -19.44 -8.76 -10.62
N ASN A 324 -20.20 -8.11 -9.74
CA ASN A 324 -21.66 -7.96 -9.90
C ASN A 324 -22.08 -6.59 -10.42
N GLY A 325 -21.15 -5.64 -10.60
CA GLY A 325 -21.47 -4.31 -11.11
C GLY A 325 -22.41 -3.50 -10.21
N GLU A 326 -22.38 -3.73 -8.89
CA GLU A 326 -23.18 -2.99 -7.91
C GLU A 326 -22.82 -1.50 -7.91
N ALA A 327 -23.78 -0.66 -7.53
CA ALA A 327 -23.56 0.79 -7.44
C ALA A 327 -22.52 1.12 -6.39
N ASP A 328 -21.62 2.04 -6.74
CA ASP A 328 -20.57 2.47 -5.83
C ASP A 328 -21.11 3.28 -4.66
N LEU A 329 -20.56 2.99 -3.47
CA LEU A 329 -20.63 3.93 -2.36
C LEU A 329 -19.58 5.03 -2.58
N LEU A 330 -19.98 6.28 -2.36
CA LEU A 330 -19.13 7.44 -2.61
C LEU A 330 -18.91 8.24 -1.34
N ILE A 331 -17.62 8.51 -1.02
CA ILE A 331 -17.24 9.46 0.03
C ILE A 331 -16.66 10.70 -0.64
N ARG A 332 -17.32 11.84 -0.48
CA ARG A 332 -16.89 13.11 -1.04
C ARG A 332 -15.81 13.77 -0.19
N ILE A 333 -14.77 14.28 -0.86
CA ILE A 333 -13.63 14.97 -0.27
C ILE A 333 -13.41 16.28 -1.05
N PRO A 334 -14.34 17.25 -0.93
CA PRO A 334 -14.41 18.38 -1.86
C PRO A 334 -13.26 19.39 -1.74
N ASP A 335 -12.50 19.33 -0.64
CA ASP A 335 -11.40 20.24 -0.34
C ASP A 335 -10.01 19.65 -0.66
N LEU A 336 -9.94 18.39 -1.13
CA LEU A 336 -8.68 17.73 -1.49
C LEU A 336 -8.76 17.11 -2.89
N SER A 337 -7.70 17.30 -3.67
CA SER A 337 -7.49 16.63 -4.95
C SER A 337 -6.71 15.33 -4.69
N VAL A 338 -7.45 14.24 -4.50
CA VAL A 338 -6.90 12.93 -4.12
C VAL A 338 -6.35 12.20 -5.34
N TYR A 339 -5.18 11.59 -5.18
CA TYR A 339 -4.58 10.73 -6.19
C TYR A 339 -4.79 9.26 -5.87
N LYS A 340 -4.33 8.77 -4.71
CA LYS A 340 -4.46 7.37 -4.31
C LYS A 340 -5.10 7.21 -2.94
N VAL A 341 -5.82 6.11 -2.77
CA VAL A 341 -6.33 5.61 -1.50
C VAL A 341 -5.66 4.27 -1.18
N ARG A 342 -5.47 3.98 0.12
CA ARG A 342 -4.99 2.70 0.66
C ARG A 342 -5.90 2.23 1.77
N VAL A 343 -6.20 0.94 1.80
CA VAL A 343 -6.91 0.31 2.91
C VAL A 343 -5.88 -0.08 3.95
N LEU A 344 -6.01 0.48 5.16
CA LEU A 344 -5.21 0.11 6.33
C LEU A 344 -5.83 -1.09 7.07
N ARG A 345 -7.17 -1.17 7.05
CA ARG A 345 -7.98 -2.22 7.67
C ARG A 345 -9.30 -2.33 6.90
N TRP A 346 -9.68 -3.56 6.58
CA TRP A 346 -10.94 -3.91 5.91
C TRP A 346 -12.14 -3.98 6.87
#